data_5dd5e64fcd246bd21ddac4de88e11379
#
_entry.id   5dd5e64fcd246bd21ddac4de88e11379
#
_cell.length_a   1.000
_cell.length_b   1.000
_cell.length_c   1.000
_cell.angle_alpha   90.00
_cell.angle_beta   90.00
_cell.angle_gamma   90.00
#
_symmetry.space_group_name_H-M   'P 1'
#
loop_
_entity.id
_entity.type
_entity.pdbx_description
1 polymer ?
#
loop_
_entity_poly.entity_id
_entity_poly.type
_entity_poly.pdbx_seq_one_letter_code
_entity_poly.pdbx_strand_id
1 'polypeptide(L)'
;MSSCPDPRRTLLAAVLALASTGALAAGKAAPGAAESYPGIGRAATPQEVAAWDIDVRPDFKGLPKGSGSVAKGQDLWEAKCASCHGVFGEANEVFTPLVGGTTKDDVKTGRVARLLDPGYPGRTTLMKVATVSTLWDYIHRAMPWNAPKSLSNDEV
;
A
#
# COMPACT_ATOMS: atom_id res chain seq x y z
N MET A 1 14.75 -67.80 28.10
CA MET A 1 15.08 -66.64 28.94
C MET A 1 14.06 -65.56 28.64
N SER A 2 12.99 -65.48 29.39
CA SER A 2 11.91 -64.51 29.22
C SER A 2 12.23 -63.25 30.01
N SER A 3 12.46 -62.15 29.31
CA SER A 3 12.64 -60.83 29.93
C SER A 3 11.30 -60.25 30.30
N CYS A 4 11.01 -60.11 31.61
CA CYS A 4 9.88 -59.31 32.09
C CYS A 4 10.07 -57.82 31.78
N PRO A 5 9.06 -57.10 31.30
CA PRO A 5 9.15 -55.67 31.08
C PRO A 5 9.17 -54.93 32.44
N ASP A 6 10.08 -53.97 32.55
CA ASP A 6 10.27 -53.12 33.74
C ASP A 6 9.07 -52.17 33.91
N PRO A 7 8.28 -52.27 35.01
CA PRO A 7 7.09 -51.45 35.23
C PRO A 7 7.36 -49.95 35.34
N ARG A 8 8.64 -49.57 35.62
CA ARG A 8 9.01 -48.14 35.69
C ARG A 8 9.14 -47.49 34.32
N ARG A 9 9.46 -48.28 33.28
CA ARG A 9 9.51 -47.75 31.88
C ARG A 9 8.12 -47.55 31.30
N THR A 10 7.15 -48.36 31.67
CA THR A 10 5.77 -48.25 31.23
C THR A 10 5.06 -47.05 31.87
N LEU A 11 5.39 -46.69 33.09
CA LEU A 11 4.83 -45.50 33.77
C LEU A 11 5.38 -44.17 33.19
N LEU A 12 6.68 -44.12 32.81
CA LEU A 12 7.25 -42.95 32.17
C LEU A 12 6.68 -42.68 30.76
N ALA A 13 6.40 -43.73 30.02
CA ALA A 13 5.79 -43.61 28.68
C ALA A 13 4.33 -43.10 28.76
N ALA A 14 3.58 -43.50 29.79
CA ALA A 14 2.21 -43.05 29.98
C ALA A 14 2.11 -41.59 30.44
N VAL A 15 3.07 -41.09 31.21
CA VAL A 15 3.09 -39.68 31.67
C VAL A 15 3.48 -38.72 30.53
N LEU A 16 4.36 -39.14 29.59
CA LEU A 16 4.71 -38.32 28.44
C LEU A 16 3.59 -38.25 27.40
N ALA A 17 2.70 -39.24 27.30
CA ALA A 17 1.60 -39.25 26.34
C ALA A 17 0.42 -38.34 26.74
N LEU A 18 0.31 -37.99 28.02
CA LEU A 18 -0.75 -37.08 28.50
C LEU A 18 -0.37 -35.59 28.44
N ALA A 19 0.91 -35.27 28.22
CA ALA A 19 1.39 -33.89 28.18
C ALA A 19 1.32 -33.24 26.79
N SER A 20 0.93 -33.97 25.74
CA SER A 20 0.96 -33.50 24.35
C SER A 20 -0.43 -33.12 23.76
N THR A 21 -1.51 -33.14 24.53
CA THR A 21 -2.84 -32.76 24.02
C THR A 21 -3.25 -31.32 24.36
N GLY A 22 -2.30 -30.51 24.85
CA GLY A 22 -2.49 -29.07 25.07
C GLY A 22 -2.01 -28.21 23.91
N ALA A 23 -2.13 -28.61 22.65
CA ALA A 23 -2.00 -27.70 21.50
C ALA A 23 -3.19 -26.74 21.57
N LEU A 24 -2.97 -25.61 22.21
CA LEU A 24 -3.78 -24.42 22.04
C LEU A 24 -4.00 -24.20 20.54
N ALA A 25 -5.17 -24.52 20.05
CA ALA A 25 -5.66 -23.98 18.80
C ALA A 25 -5.63 -22.45 19.00
N ALA A 26 -4.56 -21.82 18.52
CA ALA A 26 -4.58 -20.39 18.26
C ALA A 26 -5.70 -20.18 17.24
N GLY A 27 -6.90 -19.98 17.74
CA GLY A 27 -8.02 -19.59 16.90
C GLY A 27 -7.55 -18.38 16.10
N LYS A 28 -7.54 -18.51 14.77
CA LYS A 28 -7.50 -17.34 13.89
C LYS A 28 -8.55 -16.40 14.46
N ALA A 29 -8.11 -15.27 15.04
CA ALA A 29 -9.02 -14.20 15.38
C ALA A 29 -9.82 -13.92 14.13
N ALA A 30 -11.12 -14.07 14.21
CA ALA A 30 -12.03 -13.65 13.15
C ALA A 30 -11.71 -12.18 12.86
N PRO A 31 -11.70 -11.73 11.59
CA PRO A 31 -11.44 -10.34 11.29
C PRO A 31 -12.43 -9.49 12.09
N GLY A 32 -11.89 -8.82 13.12
CA GLY A 32 -12.46 -7.75 13.88
C GLY A 32 -13.98 -7.74 14.09
N ALA A 33 -14.46 -8.39 15.12
CA ALA A 33 -15.53 -7.76 15.86
C ALA A 33 -14.98 -6.43 16.36
N ALA A 34 -15.39 -5.32 15.74
CA ALA A 34 -15.02 -3.99 16.18
C ALA A 34 -15.34 -3.90 17.67
N GLU A 35 -14.36 -3.55 18.50
CA GLU A 35 -14.61 -3.33 19.92
C GLU A 35 -15.77 -2.33 20.02
N SER A 36 -16.86 -2.76 20.63
CA SER A 36 -18.02 -1.90 20.81
C SER A 36 -17.68 -0.90 21.91
N TYR A 37 -17.61 0.37 21.56
CA TYR A 37 -17.49 1.47 22.50
C TYR A 37 -18.89 2.02 22.79
N PRO A 38 -19.57 1.55 23.88
CA PRO A 38 -20.95 1.94 24.18
C PRO A 38 -21.09 3.45 24.32
N GLY A 39 -21.99 4.04 23.55
CA GLY A 39 -22.25 5.49 23.59
C GLY A 39 -21.24 6.37 22.83
N ILE A 40 -20.28 5.78 22.14
CA ILE A 40 -19.33 6.51 21.32
C ILE A 40 -19.53 6.16 19.84
N GLY A 41 -20.01 7.16 19.08
CA GLY A 41 -20.26 6.97 17.65
C GLY A 41 -21.44 6.08 17.33
N ARG A 42 -21.55 5.71 16.06
CA ARG A 42 -22.52 4.77 15.49
C ARG A 42 -21.89 3.97 14.34
N ALA A 43 -22.52 2.90 13.95
CA ALA A 43 -22.13 2.22 12.73
C ALA A 43 -22.35 3.15 11.52
N ALA A 44 -21.35 3.22 10.62
CA ALA A 44 -21.48 3.93 9.36
C ALA A 44 -22.46 3.19 8.43
N THR A 45 -23.24 3.95 7.69
CA THR A 45 -24.09 3.39 6.64
C THR A 45 -23.26 2.94 5.44
N PRO A 46 -23.75 2.00 4.60
CA PRO A 46 -23.05 1.62 3.38
C PRO A 46 -22.72 2.81 2.46
N GLN A 47 -23.57 3.82 2.38
CA GLN A 47 -23.34 5.02 1.59
C GLN A 47 -22.20 5.87 2.15
N GLU A 48 -22.14 6.00 3.47
CA GLU A 48 -21.01 6.70 4.12
C GLU A 48 -19.69 5.97 3.89
N VAL A 49 -19.68 4.64 4.02
CA VAL A 49 -18.49 3.84 3.73
C VAL A 49 -18.06 4.01 2.27
N ALA A 50 -19.00 3.89 1.31
CA ALA A 50 -18.70 4.02 -0.11
C ALA A 50 -18.16 5.40 -0.50
N ALA A 51 -18.57 6.46 0.20
CA ALA A 51 -18.08 7.82 -0.05
C ALA A 51 -16.59 8.00 0.35
N TRP A 52 -16.09 7.19 1.26
CA TRP A 52 -14.71 7.22 1.75
C TRP A 52 -13.83 6.12 1.17
N ASP A 53 -14.43 5.01 0.71
CA ASP A 53 -13.75 3.86 0.11
C ASP A 53 -13.49 4.12 -1.38
N ILE A 54 -12.62 5.08 -1.65
CA ILE A 54 -12.22 5.53 -2.99
C ILE A 54 -10.75 5.25 -3.28
N ASP A 55 -10.07 4.47 -2.46
CA ASP A 55 -8.65 4.17 -2.62
C ASP A 55 -8.39 3.15 -3.73
N VAL A 56 -7.24 3.35 -4.39
CA VAL A 56 -6.72 2.41 -5.38
C VAL A 56 -5.51 1.70 -4.79
N ARG A 57 -5.66 0.40 -4.61
CA ARG A 57 -4.62 -0.44 -4.01
C ARG A 57 -3.47 -0.72 -4.98
N PRO A 58 -2.30 -1.13 -4.49
CA PRO A 58 -1.16 -1.51 -5.35
C PRO A 58 -1.48 -2.61 -6.37
N ASP A 59 -2.45 -3.47 -6.10
CA ASP A 59 -2.97 -4.51 -7.00
C ASP A 59 -4.05 -3.99 -7.98
N PHE A 60 -4.22 -2.69 -8.08
CA PHE A 60 -5.25 -1.99 -8.87
C PHE A 60 -6.69 -2.25 -8.43
N LYS A 61 -6.92 -2.90 -7.31
CA LYS A 61 -8.26 -3.02 -6.76
C LYS A 61 -8.78 -1.62 -6.38
N GLY A 62 -10.00 -1.31 -6.76
CA GLY A 62 -10.60 0.00 -6.56
C GLY A 62 -10.36 0.99 -7.71
N LEU A 63 -9.50 0.66 -8.70
CA LEU A 63 -9.29 1.54 -9.86
C LEU A 63 -10.58 1.69 -10.65
N PRO A 64 -11.12 2.91 -10.80
CA PRO A 64 -12.31 3.14 -11.61
C PRO A 64 -12.00 2.97 -13.10
N LYS A 65 -13.04 2.82 -13.90
CA LYS A 65 -12.90 2.83 -15.36
C LYS A 65 -12.53 4.22 -15.84
N GLY A 66 -11.58 4.29 -16.75
CA GLY A 66 -11.11 5.51 -17.38
C GLY A 66 -10.10 5.19 -18.48
N SER A 67 -9.83 6.15 -19.34
CA SER A 67 -8.81 6.04 -20.39
C SER A 67 -8.36 7.42 -20.87
N GLY A 68 -7.10 7.52 -21.26
CA GLY A 68 -6.52 8.73 -21.82
C GLY A 68 -5.40 8.41 -22.80
N SER A 69 -5.01 9.41 -23.60
CA SER A 69 -3.81 9.34 -24.44
C SER A 69 -2.70 10.18 -23.82
N VAL A 70 -1.44 9.85 -24.14
CA VAL A 70 -0.28 10.62 -23.71
C VAL A 70 -0.38 12.08 -24.18
N ALA A 71 -0.84 12.32 -25.42
CA ALA A 71 -1.01 13.67 -25.96
C ALA A 71 -2.02 14.49 -25.15
N LYS A 72 -3.19 13.91 -24.85
CA LYS A 72 -4.19 14.56 -24.01
C LYS A 72 -3.70 14.78 -22.58
N GLY A 73 -2.93 13.84 -22.04
CA GLY A 73 -2.29 13.97 -20.74
C GLY A 73 -1.26 15.11 -20.71
N GLN A 74 -0.52 15.34 -21.80
CA GLN A 74 0.40 16.46 -21.93
C GLN A 74 -0.34 17.80 -21.87
N ASP A 75 -1.41 17.96 -22.63
CA ASP A 75 -2.22 19.19 -22.61
C ASP A 75 -2.78 19.46 -21.20
N LEU A 76 -3.24 18.42 -20.53
CA LEU A 76 -3.75 18.51 -19.16
C LEU A 76 -2.66 18.88 -18.16
N TRP A 77 -1.48 18.27 -18.30
CA TRP A 77 -0.33 18.55 -17.47
C TRP A 77 0.06 20.02 -17.56
N GLU A 78 0.19 20.54 -18.76
CA GLU A 78 0.55 21.95 -18.99
C GLU A 78 -0.49 22.91 -18.40
N ALA A 79 -1.78 22.56 -18.51
CA ALA A 79 -2.86 23.39 -18.01
C ALA A 79 -3.02 23.38 -16.49
N LYS A 80 -2.77 22.24 -15.81
CA LYS A 80 -3.15 22.06 -14.40
C LYS A 80 -1.99 21.73 -13.46
N CYS A 81 -0.84 21.28 -13.95
CA CYS A 81 0.24 20.74 -13.14
C CYS A 81 1.57 21.51 -13.28
N ALA A 82 1.89 21.89 -14.51
CA ALA A 82 3.21 22.46 -14.85
C ALA A 82 3.53 23.76 -14.11
N SER A 83 2.54 24.55 -13.75
CA SER A 83 2.74 25.81 -13.01
C SER A 83 3.43 25.60 -11.65
N CYS A 84 3.26 24.42 -11.04
CA CYS A 84 3.89 24.05 -9.77
C CYS A 84 5.04 23.06 -9.94
N HIS A 85 4.95 22.17 -10.91
CA HIS A 85 5.85 21.03 -11.06
C HIS A 85 6.87 21.18 -12.20
N GLY A 86 6.77 22.25 -13.02
CA GLY A 86 7.56 22.40 -14.24
C GLY A 86 6.97 21.62 -15.42
N VAL A 87 7.34 22.01 -16.64
CA VAL A 87 6.82 21.39 -17.86
C VAL A 87 7.16 19.90 -17.95
N PHE A 88 8.31 19.51 -17.39
CA PHE A 88 8.79 18.13 -17.38
C PHE A 88 8.82 17.52 -15.97
N GLY A 89 8.16 18.13 -14.98
CA GLY A 89 8.14 17.66 -13.59
C GLY A 89 9.43 17.91 -12.82
N GLU A 90 10.26 18.85 -13.30
CA GLU A 90 11.60 19.15 -12.81
C GLU A 90 11.66 20.28 -11.77
N ALA A 91 10.59 21.05 -11.59
CA ALA A 91 10.59 22.22 -10.72
C ALA A 91 10.97 21.86 -9.28
N ASN A 92 11.77 22.71 -8.65
CA ASN A 92 12.35 22.51 -7.32
C ASN A 92 12.30 23.78 -6.44
N GLU A 93 11.50 24.78 -6.81
CA GLU A 93 11.41 26.02 -6.04
C GLU A 93 10.53 25.87 -4.81
N VAL A 94 9.43 25.15 -4.93
CA VAL A 94 8.44 24.98 -3.84
C VAL A 94 8.31 23.51 -3.42
N PHE A 95 8.28 22.61 -4.40
CA PHE A 95 8.11 21.18 -4.17
C PHE A 95 9.31 20.40 -4.65
N THR A 96 9.54 19.23 -4.06
CA THR A 96 10.54 18.28 -4.55
C THR A 96 10.22 17.91 -6.00
N PRO A 97 11.21 17.85 -6.90
CA PRO A 97 11.00 17.42 -8.28
C PRO A 97 10.27 16.09 -8.36
N LEU A 98 9.38 15.95 -9.31
CA LEU A 98 8.66 14.69 -9.54
C LEU A 98 9.57 13.68 -10.23
N VAL A 99 10.37 14.12 -11.19
CA VAL A 99 11.22 13.28 -12.05
C VAL A 99 12.70 13.45 -11.75
N GLY A 100 13.50 12.49 -12.20
CA GLY A 100 14.96 12.45 -12.05
C GLY A 100 15.40 11.36 -11.08
N GLY A 101 16.69 11.01 -11.16
CA GLY A 101 17.32 10.03 -10.27
C GLY A 101 17.03 8.56 -10.59
N THR A 102 16.17 8.27 -11.56
CA THR A 102 15.89 6.92 -12.04
C THR A 102 16.64 6.62 -13.35
N THR A 103 16.94 5.36 -13.59
CA THR A 103 17.62 4.85 -14.77
C THR A 103 16.79 3.75 -15.45
N LYS A 104 17.19 3.38 -16.68
CA LYS A 104 16.56 2.25 -17.38
C LYS A 104 16.76 0.92 -16.64
N ASP A 105 17.84 0.78 -15.89
CA ASP A 105 18.10 -0.44 -15.13
C ASP A 105 17.25 -0.49 -13.85
N ASP A 106 16.96 0.65 -13.22
CA ASP A 106 16.01 0.73 -12.12
C ASP A 106 14.61 0.24 -12.56
N VAL A 107 14.18 0.64 -13.76
CA VAL A 107 12.91 0.17 -14.34
C VAL A 107 12.90 -1.35 -14.53
N LYS A 108 14.01 -1.93 -15.04
CA LYS A 108 14.11 -3.39 -15.24
C LYS A 108 14.13 -4.17 -13.93
N THR A 109 14.83 -3.65 -12.92
CA THR A 109 15.02 -4.35 -11.64
C THR A 109 13.87 -4.09 -10.66
N GLY A 110 13.04 -3.07 -10.90
CA GLY A 110 12.03 -2.60 -9.97
C GLY A 110 12.62 -1.96 -8.70
N ARG A 111 13.91 -1.56 -8.74
CA ARG A 111 14.62 -0.98 -7.59
C ARG A 111 15.39 0.26 -8.01
N VAL A 112 15.16 1.35 -7.32
CA VAL A 112 15.86 2.61 -7.55
C VAL A 112 17.17 2.62 -6.74
N ALA A 113 18.30 2.38 -7.41
CA ALA A 113 19.60 2.25 -6.78
C ALA A 113 20.00 3.51 -6.00
N ARG A 114 19.77 4.70 -6.58
CA ARG A 114 20.10 5.99 -5.96
C ARG A 114 19.29 6.36 -4.73
N LEU A 115 18.18 5.66 -4.47
CA LEU A 115 17.36 5.91 -3.28
C LEU A 115 18.14 5.63 -1.98
N LEU A 116 19.08 4.68 -2.03
CA LEU A 116 19.95 4.31 -0.92
C LEU A 116 21.31 5.02 -0.93
N ASP A 117 21.59 5.84 -1.94
CA ASP A 117 22.85 6.59 -2.06
C ASP A 117 22.80 7.84 -1.15
N PRO A 118 23.59 7.90 -0.07
CA PRO A 118 23.64 9.06 0.81
C PRO A 118 24.23 10.30 0.13
N GLY A 119 24.99 10.13 -0.93
CA GLY A 119 25.59 11.22 -1.72
C GLY A 119 24.64 11.84 -2.74
N TYR A 120 23.46 11.24 -2.95
CA TYR A 120 22.48 11.79 -3.89
C TYR A 120 21.51 12.75 -3.18
N PRO A 121 21.59 14.07 -3.43
CA PRO A 121 20.85 15.05 -2.64
C PRO A 121 19.35 15.13 -2.95
N GLY A 122 18.96 14.76 -4.14
CA GLY A 122 17.60 14.96 -4.66
C GLY A 122 16.80 13.66 -4.77
N ARG A 123 15.99 13.34 -3.76
CA ARG A 123 15.04 12.20 -3.84
C ARG A 123 13.73 12.67 -4.44
N THR A 124 13.57 12.47 -5.75
CA THR A 124 12.35 12.83 -6.45
C THR A 124 11.16 11.97 -6.03
N THR A 125 9.95 12.42 -6.39
CA THR A 125 8.73 11.68 -6.07
C THR A 125 8.73 10.31 -6.73
N LEU A 126 9.07 10.22 -8.03
CA LEU A 126 9.07 8.95 -8.77
C LEU A 126 10.16 7.96 -8.32
N MET A 127 11.19 8.40 -7.61
CA MET A 127 12.11 7.48 -6.93
C MET A 127 11.47 6.76 -5.75
N LYS A 128 10.46 7.34 -5.12
CA LYS A 128 9.85 6.88 -3.87
C LYS A 128 8.51 6.20 -4.06
N VAL A 129 7.75 6.56 -5.09
CA VAL A 129 6.44 5.96 -5.37
C VAL A 129 6.63 4.60 -6.03
N ALA A 130 6.23 3.55 -5.33
CA ALA A 130 6.51 2.17 -5.72
C ALA A 130 5.65 1.65 -6.87
N THR A 131 4.43 2.17 -7.06
CA THR A 131 3.47 1.67 -8.05
C THR A 131 2.71 2.80 -8.74
N VAL A 132 2.32 2.56 -9.99
CA VAL A 132 1.49 3.50 -10.77
C VAL A 132 0.12 3.70 -10.12
N SER A 133 -0.46 2.66 -9.55
CA SER A 133 -1.73 2.72 -8.82
C SER A 133 -1.68 3.68 -7.64
N THR A 134 -0.60 3.67 -6.86
CA THR A 134 -0.40 4.63 -5.76
C THR A 134 -0.28 6.06 -6.29
N LEU A 135 0.40 6.26 -7.43
CA LEU A 135 0.52 7.57 -8.05
C LEU A 135 -0.86 8.07 -8.53
N TRP A 136 -1.62 7.20 -9.19
CA TRP A 136 -2.98 7.48 -9.64
C TRP A 136 -3.88 7.89 -8.47
N ASP A 137 -3.88 7.10 -7.40
CA ASP A 137 -4.70 7.34 -6.20
C ASP A 137 -4.35 8.70 -5.56
N TYR A 138 -3.06 9.01 -5.45
CA TYR A 138 -2.61 10.28 -4.90
C TYR A 138 -3.06 11.47 -5.76
N ILE A 139 -2.89 11.39 -7.08
CA ILE A 139 -3.32 12.45 -8.00
C ILE A 139 -4.83 12.64 -7.90
N HIS A 140 -5.61 11.58 -7.98
CA HIS A 140 -7.07 11.61 -7.91
C HIS A 140 -7.60 12.25 -6.64
N ARG A 141 -6.92 12.02 -5.49
CA ARG A 141 -7.35 12.53 -4.18
C ARG A 141 -6.89 13.95 -3.89
N ALA A 142 -5.66 14.28 -4.28
CA ALA A 142 -4.94 15.42 -3.73
C ALA A 142 -4.51 16.45 -4.77
N MET A 143 -4.52 16.12 -6.06
CA MET A 143 -4.05 17.01 -7.12
C MET A 143 -5.19 17.43 -8.08
N PRO A 144 -5.12 18.65 -8.66
CA PRO A 144 -4.19 19.73 -8.31
C PRO A 144 -4.41 20.21 -6.86
N TRP A 145 -3.34 20.58 -6.17
CA TRP A 145 -3.41 20.93 -4.73
C TRP A 145 -4.36 22.10 -4.43
N ASN A 146 -4.49 23.06 -5.35
CA ASN A 146 -5.43 24.18 -5.23
C ASN A 146 -6.89 23.80 -5.55
N ALA A 147 -7.14 22.61 -6.09
CA ALA A 147 -8.47 22.08 -6.42
C ALA A 147 -8.49 20.53 -6.29
N PRO A 148 -8.33 19.96 -5.10
CA PRO A 148 -8.33 18.51 -4.90
C PRO A 148 -9.64 17.87 -5.39
N LYS A 149 -9.55 16.66 -5.94
CA LYS A 149 -10.70 15.90 -6.48
C LYS A 149 -11.43 16.57 -7.64
N SER A 150 -10.81 17.52 -8.31
CA SER A 150 -11.40 18.19 -9.49
C SER A 150 -11.16 17.46 -10.81
N LEU A 151 -10.26 16.48 -10.83
CA LEU A 151 -9.98 15.67 -12.02
C LEU A 151 -10.98 14.52 -12.12
N SER A 152 -11.47 14.28 -13.33
CA SER A 152 -12.21 13.06 -13.64
C SER A 152 -11.28 11.84 -13.73
N ASN A 153 -11.84 10.64 -13.76
CA ASN A 153 -11.07 9.41 -13.91
C ASN A 153 -10.24 9.36 -15.21
N ASP A 154 -10.75 9.98 -16.27
CA ASP A 154 -10.04 10.05 -17.56
C ASP A 154 -8.94 11.12 -17.58
N GLU A 155 -8.96 12.05 -16.63
CA GLU A 155 -7.95 13.11 -16.52
C GLU A 155 -6.79 12.73 -15.61
N VAL A 156 -6.94 11.71 -14.78
CA VAL A 156 -5.88 11.18 -13.91
C VAL A 156 -5.04 10.15 -14.64
#